data_b33880eda7425d3f0782c141b11fc6c2
#
_entry.id   b33880eda7425d3f0782c141b11fc6c2
#
_cell.length_a   1.000
_cell.length_b   1.000
_cell.length_c   1.000
_cell.angle_alpha   90.00
_cell.angle_beta   90.00
_cell.angle_gamma   90.00
#
_symmetry.space_group_name_H-M   'P 1'
#
loop_
_entity.id
_entity.type
_entity.pdbx_description
1 polymer ?
#
loop_
_entity_poly.entity_id
_entity_poly.type
_entity_poly.pdbx_seq_one_letter_code
_entity_poly.pdbx_strand_id
1 'polypeptide(L)'
;MEGTSIVEWLAQTRFNEHVHDYYIERARNGVGLIIPGMTPLRSMVFDKWLHRNPGAFRKVGPLMDEIHSYGAKVFFQLGAGFGRAFTLNRSMTKLIDYRFLGKAARKLINMDALLVSASENPNVWMPEYPCRELSREEIREFVEAYAGAALLCRDAGVDGIEVHAVHE
;
A
#
# COMPACT_ATOMS: atom_id res chain seq x y z
N MET A 1 -3.22 4.27 -10.28
CA MET A 1 -3.42 4.34 -8.82
C MET A 1 -2.14 4.58 -8.03
N GLU A 2 -0.97 4.24 -8.56
CA GLU A 2 0.34 4.52 -7.95
C GLU A 2 0.58 6.00 -7.62
N GLY A 3 0.09 6.91 -8.45
CA GLY A 3 0.40 8.33 -8.35
C GLY A 3 -0.24 9.07 -7.19
N THR A 4 -1.18 8.49 -6.46
CA THR A 4 -1.99 9.19 -5.46
C THR A 4 -1.76 8.72 -4.01
N SER A 5 -0.98 7.67 -3.77
CA SER A 5 -0.60 7.27 -2.41
C SER A 5 0.44 8.22 -1.81
N ILE A 6 0.24 8.68 -0.57
CA ILE A 6 1.16 9.59 0.12
C ILE A 6 2.48 8.90 0.48
N VAL A 7 2.43 7.65 0.91
CA VAL A 7 3.62 6.82 1.08
C VAL A 7 3.82 6.00 -0.19
N GLU A 8 5.04 6.04 -0.73
CA GLU A 8 5.41 5.26 -1.90
C GLU A 8 5.14 3.76 -1.64
N TRP A 9 4.31 3.14 -2.47
CA TRP A 9 3.76 1.81 -2.17
C TRP A 9 4.63 0.65 -2.63
N LEU A 10 5.50 0.85 -3.61
CA LEU A 10 6.32 -0.20 -4.18
C LEU A 10 7.30 -0.78 -3.14
N ALA A 11 8.03 0.06 -2.47
CA ALA A 11 9.03 -0.34 -1.47
C ALA A 11 8.84 0.33 -0.10
N GLN A 12 7.87 1.22 0.06
CA GLN A 12 7.58 1.99 1.28
C GLN A 12 8.83 2.70 1.84
N THR A 13 9.69 3.19 0.96
CA THR A 13 10.97 3.75 1.38
C THR A 13 10.92 5.23 1.68
N ARG A 14 9.92 5.92 1.13
CA ARG A 14 9.84 7.38 1.18
C ARG A 14 8.43 7.91 1.00
N PHE A 15 8.27 9.17 1.38
CA PHE A 15 7.15 10.01 1.01
C PHE A 15 7.11 10.22 -0.52
N ASN A 16 5.91 10.22 -1.08
CA ASN A 16 5.72 10.46 -2.51
C ASN A 16 5.59 11.97 -2.78
N GLU A 17 6.70 12.60 -3.16
CA GLU A 17 6.77 14.04 -3.41
C GLU A 17 5.79 14.52 -4.50
N HIS A 18 5.45 13.66 -5.47
CA HIS A 18 4.57 14.03 -6.58
C HIS A 18 3.13 14.31 -6.15
N VAL A 19 2.72 13.85 -4.97
CA VAL A 19 1.35 14.04 -4.48
C VAL A 19 1.21 15.24 -3.54
N HIS A 20 2.31 15.83 -3.09
CA HIS A 20 2.29 16.97 -2.19
C HIS A 20 1.44 18.10 -2.77
N ASP A 21 1.86 18.71 -3.85
CA ASP A 21 1.18 19.83 -4.49
C ASP A 21 -0.24 19.46 -4.94
N TYR A 22 -0.43 18.21 -5.37
CA TYR A 22 -1.73 17.69 -5.77
C TYR A 22 -2.76 17.76 -4.64
N TYR A 23 -2.41 17.39 -3.40
CA TYR A 23 -3.34 17.44 -2.26
C TYR A 23 -3.46 18.83 -1.65
N ILE A 24 -2.37 19.60 -1.62
CA ILE A 24 -2.40 21.00 -1.18
C ILE A 24 -3.33 21.83 -2.06
N GLU A 25 -3.26 21.68 -3.39
CA GLU A 25 -4.15 22.38 -4.30
C GLU A 25 -5.63 22.10 -3.99
N ARG A 26 -5.97 20.85 -3.70
CA ARG A 26 -7.35 20.46 -3.35
C ARG A 26 -7.81 21.03 -2.02
N ALA A 27 -6.98 20.95 -1.01
CA ALA A 27 -7.26 21.55 0.31
C ALA A 27 -7.48 23.06 0.18
N ARG A 28 -6.59 23.76 -0.53
CA ARG A 28 -6.68 25.21 -0.78
C ARG A 28 -7.97 25.60 -1.52
N ASN A 29 -8.49 24.74 -2.35
CA ASN A 29 -9.74 24.95 -3.10
C ASN A 29 -10.99 24.42 -2.38
N GLY A 30 -10.93 24.17 -1.07
CA GLY A 30 -12.09 23.93 -0.21
C GLY A 30 -12.55 22.47 -0.12
N VAL A 31 -11.71 21.49 -0.50
CA VAL A 31 -12.01 20.09 -0.22
C VAL A 31 -11.94 19.85 1.29
N GLY A 32 -13.03 19.39 1.89
CA GLY A 32 -13.12 19.17 3.34
C GLY A 32 -12.51 17.85 3.82
N LEU A 33 -12.50 16.81 2.99
CA LEU A 33 -11.91 15.50 3.31
C LEU A 33 -11.15 14.96 2.10
N ILE A 34 -9.94 14.51 2.34
CA ILE A 34 -9.07 13.87 1.34
C ILE A 34 -8.81 12.44 1.77
N ILE A 35 -9.11 11.48 0.89
CA ILE A 35 -8.74 10.07 1.04
C ILE A 35 -7.76 9.75 -0.10
N PRO A 36 -6.45 9.68 0.17
CA PRO A 36 -5.44 9.37 -0.83
C PRO A 36 -5.60 7.95 -1.40
N GLY A 37 -4.84 7.66 -2.45
CA GLY A 37 -4.75 6.30 -2.97
C GLY A 37 -4.26 5.31 -1.89
N MET A 38 -4.72 4.07 -1.97
CA MET A 38 -4.45 3.00 -1.01
C MET A 38 -2.94 2.85 -0.75
N THR A 39 -2.58 2.83 0.53
CA THR A 39 -1.24 2.51 1.01
C THR A 39 -1.23 1.07 1.50
N PRO A 40 -0.47 0.17 0.87
CA PRO A 40 -0.43 -1.22 1.28
C PRO A 40 0.33 -1.37 2.61
N LEU A 41 -0.16 -2.25 3.48
CA LEU A 41 0.49 -2.59 4.74
C LEU A 41 1.80 -3.33 4.55
N ARG A 42 1.95 -4.04 3.42
CA ARG A 42 3.15 -4.79 3.05
C ARG A 42 3.63 -4.33 1.68
N SER A 43 4.91 -3.98 1.55
CA SER A 43 5.47 -3.50 0.29
C SER A 43 5.60 -4.62 -0.74
N MET A 44 5.52 -4.27 -2.03
CA MET A 44 5.72 -5.24 -3.12
C MET A 44 7.17 -5.71 -3.23
N VAL A 45 8.11 -4.86 -2.86
CA VAL A 45 9.55 -5.14 -2.98
C VAL A 45 10.18 -5.08 -1.60
N PHE A 46 11.12 -5.99 -1.35
CA PHE A 46 11.86 -6.12 -0.07
C PHE A 46 11.01 -6.55 1.13
N ASP A 47 9.74 -6.92 0.94
CA ASP A 47 8.90 -7.48 1.99
C ASP A 47 8.87 -6.67 3.29
N LYS A 48 8.67 -5.36 3.16
CA LYS A 48 8.63 -4.45 4.31
C LYS A 48 7.20 -4.25 4.78
N TRP A 49 7.03 -4.22 6.09
CA TRP A 49 5.77 -3.89 6.73
C TRP A 49 5.72 -2.40 7.08
N LEU A 50 4.61 -1.74 6.74
CA LEU A 50 4.42 -0.30 6.95
C LEU A 50 4.54 0.09 8.42
N HIS A 51 3.92 -0.66 9.33
CA HIS A 51 3.96 -0.42 10.77
C HIS A 51 5.35 -0.55 11.39
N ARG A 52 6.30 -1.22 10.71
CA ARG A 52 7.71 -1.34 11.12
C ARG A 52 8.61 -0.31 10.44
N ASN A 53 8.03 0.64 9.71
CA ASN A 53 8.77 1.63 8.95
C ASN A 53 8.33 3.08 9.28
N PRO A 54 8.59 3.59 10.50
CA PRO A 54 8.21 4.95 10.88
C PRO A 54 8.91 6.02 10.01
N GLY A 55 10.04 5.67 9.39
CA GLY A 55 10.75 6.57 8.47
C GLY A 55 9.94 6.99 7.25
N ALA A 56 9.00 6.17 6.78
CA ALA A 56 8.11 6.49 5.67
C ALA A 56 7.16 7.66 6.00
N PHE A 57 6.87 7.89 7.28
CA PHE A 57 5.95 8.93 7.76
C PHE A 57 6.64 10.25 8.06
N ARG A 58 7.96 10.36 7.92
CA ARG A 58 8.73 11.54 8.33
C ARG A 58 8.27 12.86 7.68
N LYS A 59 7.77 12.80 6.45
CA LYS A 59 7.26 13.97 5.71
C LYS A 59 5.73 14.05 5.70
N VAL A 60 5.05 13.08 6.26
CA VAL A 60 3.58 13.07 6.33
C VAL A 60 3.10 14.16 7.29
N GLY A 61 3.72 14.29 8.46
CA GLY A 61 3.35 15.34 9.43
C GLY A 61 3.31 16.76 8.85
N PRO A 62 4.41 17.24 8.24
CA PRO A 62 4.40 18.56 7.58
C PRO A 62 3.32 18.71 6.50
N LEU A 63 3.01 17.67 5.75
CA LEU A 63 1.91 17.69 4.77
C LEU A 63 0.55 17.80 5.47
N MET A 64 0.35 17.08 6.59
CA MET A 64 -0.90 17.17 7.36
C MET A 64 -1.08 18.58 7.93
N ASP A 65 -0.03 19.18 8.50
CA ASP A 65 -0.07 20.55 9.03
C ASP A 65 -0.48 21.55 7.95
N GLU A 66 0.07 21.42 6.74
CA GLU A 66 -0.27 22.31 5.63
C GLU A 66 -1.73 22.10 5.15
N ILE A 67 -2.18 20.85 4.97
CA ILE A 67 -3.57 20.54 4.60
C ILE A 67 -4.55 21.07 5.65
N HIS A 68 -4.25 20.88 6.93
CA HIS A 68 -5.07 21.36 8.04
C HIS A 68 -5.17 22.89 8.09
N SER A 69 -4.13 23.60 7.64
CA SER A 69 -4.16 25.08 7.58
C SER A 69 -5.25 25.61 6.65
N TYR A 70 -5.71 24.80 5.69
CA TYR A 70 -6.83 25.08 4.79
C TYR A 70 -8.18 24.52 5.28
N GLY A 71 -8.22 23.90 6.48
CA GLY A 71 -9.42 23.33 7.08
C GLY A 71 -9.82 21.94 6.56
N ALA A 72 -9.03 21.32 5.69
CA ALA A 72 -9.27 19.97 5.19
C ALA A 72 -8.80 18.90 6.19
N LYS A 73 -9.39 17.70 6.11
CA LYS A 73 -9.05 16.50 6.86
C LYS A 73 -8.49 15.42 5.94
N VAL A 74 -7.68 14.51 6.48
CA VAL A 74 -7.08 13.42 5.72
C VAL A 74 -7.33 12.08 6.41
N PHE A 75 -7.90 11.12 5.65
CA PHE A 75 -8.00 9.73 6.07
C PHE A 75 -7.09 8.88 5.20
N PHE A 76 -6.13 8.16 5.78
CA PHE A 76 -5.33 7.21 5.02
C PHE A 76 -6.13 5.94 4.73
N GLN A 77 -6.21 5.58 3.45
CA GLN A 77 -6.73 4.29 3.03
C GLN A 77 -5.60 3.25 3.16
N LEU A 78 -5.75 2.32 4.11
CA LEU A 78 -4.81 1.23 4.33
C LEU A 78 -5.36 -0.07 3.74
N GLY A 79 -4.51 -0.86 3.09
CA GLY A 79 -4.93 -2.13 2.48
C GLY A 79 -3.96 -3.28 2.71
N ALA A 80 -4.50 -4.49 2.90
CA ALA A 80 -3.71 -5.71 3.01
C ALA A 80 -2.99 -6.09 1.71
N GLY A 81 -3.49 -5.57 0.57
CA GLY A 81 -2.95 -5.84 -0.75
C GLY A 81 -4.06 -5.79 -1.81
N PHE A 82 -3.81 -6.41 -2.94
CA PHE A 82 -4.76 -6.43 -4.06
C PHE A 82 -5.45 -7.79 -4.23
N GLY A 83 -5.17 -8.75 -3.33
CA GLY A 83 -5.75 -10.08 -3.39
C GLY A 83 -5.64 -10.69 -4.79
N ARG A 84 -6.71 -11.35 -5.23
CA ARG A 84 -6.80 -11.96 -6.58
C ARG A 84 -6.89 -10.93 -7.72
N ALA A 85 -7.06 -9.64 -7.44
CA ALA A 85 -7.02 -8.56 -8.44
C ALA A 85 -5.59 -8.01 -8.65
N PHE A 86 -4.57 -8.54 -7.96
CA PHE A 86 -3.18 -8.15 -8.17
C PHE A 86 -2.74 -8.44 -9.60
N THR A 87 -2.07 -7.48 -10.24
CA THR A 87 -1.54 -7.66 -11.60
C THR A 87 -0.15 -7.09 -11.74
N LEU A 88 0.66 -7.74 -12.53
CA LEU A 88 1.98 -7.27 -12.95
C LEU A 88 1.96 -6.84 -14.41
N ASN A 89 2.82 -5.90 -14.75
CA ASN A 89 3.07 -5.57 -16.14
C ASN A 89 3.63 -6.80 -16.87
N ARG A 90 3.22 -7.00 -18.13
CA ARG A 90 3.63 -8.13 -18.98
C ARG A 90 5.16 -8.27 -19.12
N SER A 91 5.91 -7.21 -19.02
CA SER A 91 7.39 -7.27 -18.99
C SER A 91 7.92 -7.86 -17.68
N MET A 92 7.27 -7.60 -16.55
CA MET A 92 7.63 -8.16 -15.25
C MET A 92 7.29 -9.67 -15.17
N THR A 93 6.15 -10.10 -15.72
CA THR A 93 5.82 -11.53 -15.79
C THR A 93 6.85 -12.29 -16.61
N LYS A 94 7.28 -11.76 -17.77
CA LYS A 94 8.36 -12.35 -18.56
C LYS A 94 9.69 -12.48 -17.80
N LEU A 95 10.02 -11.49 -16.97
CA LEU A 95 11.22 -11.53 -16.12
C LEU A 95 11.11 -12.63 -15.05
N ILE A 96 9.92 -12.76 -14.44
CA ILE A 96 9.63 -13.78 -13.43
C ILE A 96 9.71 -15.19 -14.01
N ASP A 97 9.29 -15.39 -15.25
CA ASP A 97 9.30 -16.66 -15.94
C ASP A 97 10.65 -17.01 -16.58
N TYR A 98 11.59 -16.05 -16.59
CA TYR A 98 12.89 -16.29 -17.19
C TYR A 98 13.71 -17.33 -16.40
N ARG A 99 14.16 -18.37 -17.09
CA ARG A 99 14.75 -19.60 -16.52
C ARG A 99 15.88 -19.35 -15.51
N PHE A 100 16.73 -18.35 -15.74
CA PHE A 100 17.90 -18.10 -14.90
C PHE A 100 17.71 -17.00 -13.85
N LEU A 101 16.86 -16.00 -14.13
CA LEU A 101 16.64 -14.84 -13.25
C LEU A 101 15.31 -14.91 -12.51
N GLY A 102 14.39 -15.75 -12.95
CA GLY A 102 13.03 -15.83 -12.43
C GLY A 102 12.95 -16.10 -10.93
N LYS A 103 13.81 -16.99 -10.40
CA LYS A 103 13.85 -17.29 -8.95
C LYS A 103 14.27 -16.05 -8.13
N ALA A 104 15.26 -15.29 -8.61
CA ALA A 104 15.71 -14.08 -7.94
C ALA A 104 14.65 -12.96 -8.06
N ALA A 105 14.02 -12.80 -9.23
CA ALA A 105 12.96 -11.84 -9.45
C ALA A 105 11.72 -12.13 -8.59
N ARG A 106 11.29 -13.38 -8.47
CA ARG A 106 10.19 -13.83 -7.59
C ARG A 106 10.48 -13.51 -6.12
N LYS A 107 11.72 -13.72 -5.67
CA LYS A 107 12.12 -13.42 -4.30
C LYS A 107 12.19 -11.92 -4.05
N LEU A 108 12.65 -11.13 -5.01
CA LEU A 108 12.73 -9.68 -4.91
C LEU A 108 11.33 -9.04 -4.83
N ILE A 109 10.40 -9.52 -5.66
CA ILE A 109 9.01 -9.03 -5.72
C ILE A 109 8.13 -9.68 -4.65
N ASN A 110 8.62 -10.70 -3.95
CA ASN A 110 7.87 -11.47 -2.95
C ASN A 110 6.47 -11.92 -3.45
N MET A 111 6.45 -12.59 -4.61
CA MET A 111 5.21 -13.05 -5.25
C MET A 111 4.32 -13.86 -4.32
N ASP A 112 4.91 -14.68 -3.45
CA ASP A 112 4.17 -15.53 -2.49
C ASP A 112 3.41 -14.73 -1.42
N ALA A 113 3.83 -13.48 -1.16
CA ALA A 113 3.14 -12.57 -0.25
C ALA A 113 2.13 -11.66 -0.96
N LEU A 114 2.26 -11.48 -2.27
CA LEU A 114 1.38 -10.63 -3.08
C LEU A 114 0.19 -11.40 -3.66
N LEU A 115 0.41 -12.67 -3.99
CA LEU A 115 -0.62 -13.56 -4.53
C LEU A 115 -1.27 -14.37 -3.40
N VAL A 116 -1.99 -13.66 -2.55
CA VAL A 116 -2.70 -14.24 -1.39
C VAL A 116 -4.17 -13.81 -1.40
N SER A 117 -5.02 -14.66 -0.86
CA SER A 117 -6.47 -14.44 -0.77
C SER A 117 -7.02 -15.16 0.46
N ALA A 118 -8.29 -14.95 0.79
CA ALA A 118 -8.96 -15.63 1.90
C ALA A 118 -9.11 -17.14 1.67
N SER A 119 -9.04 -17.60 0.44
CA SER A 119 -9.00 -19.00 0.02
C SER A 119 -8.18 -19.13 -1.26
N GLU A 120 -7.78 -20.35 -1.62
CA GLU A 120 -7.10 -20.58 -2.89
C GLU A 120 -8.03 -20.28 -4.07
N ASN A 121 -7.65 -19.32 -4.91
CA ASN A 121 -8.44 -18.85 -6.04
C ASN A 121 -7.55 -18.48 -7.25
N PRO A 122 -8.06 -18.60 -8.47
CA PRO A 122 -7.39 -18.04 -9.63
C PRO A 122 -7.24 -16.52 -9.51
N ASN A 123 -6.09 -15.98 -9.91
CA ASN A 123 -5.95 -14.55 -10.09
C ASN A 123 -6.84 -14.10 -11.27
N VAL A 124 -7.50 -12.95 -11.13
CA VAL A 124 -8.47 -12.44 -12.12
C VAL A 124 -7.80 -12.10 -13.45
N TRP A 125 -6.60 -11.54 -13.41
CA TRP A 125 -5.90 -11.01 -14.57
C TRP A 125 -4.75 -11.90 -15.06
N MET A 126 -4.28 -12.77 -14.18
CA MET A 126 -3.14 -13.65 -14.40
C MET A 126 -3.47 -15.07 -13.87
N PRO A 127 -4.39 -15.83 -14.50
CA PRO A 127 -4.82 -17.12 -14.00
C PRO A 127 -3.68 -18.16 -13.85
N GLU A 128 -2.58 -17.97 -14.58
CA GLU A 128 -1.35 -18.77 -14.49
C GLU A 128 -0.58 -18.55 -13.16
N TYR A 129 -0.93 -17.51 -12.40
CA TYR A 129 -0.39 -17.21 -11.07
C TYR A 129 -1.52 -17.21 -10.04
N PRO A 130 -2.02 -18.37 -9.59
CA PRO A 130 -3.11 -18.45 -8.63
C PRO A 130 -2.70 -17.83 -7.29
N CYS A 131 -3.69 -17.31 -6.58
CA CYS A 131 -3.53 -16.87 -5.20
C CYS A 131 -3.63 -18.07 -4.26
N ARG A 132 -2.70 -18.15 -3.31
CA ARG A 132 -2.78 -19.10 -2.21
C ARG A 132 -3.66 -18.57 -1.07
N GLU A 133 -4.16 -19.47 -0.25
CA GLU A 133 -4.86 -19.12 0.97
C GLU A 133 -3.88 -18.52 2.00
N LEU A 134 -4.33 -17.47 2.71
CA LEU A 134 -3.63 -16.91 3.88
C LEU A 134 -3.73 -17.88 5.07
N SER A 135 -2.62 -18.08 5.76
CA SER A 135 -2.65 -18.77 7.04
C SER A 135 -3.29 -17.90 8.13
N ARG A 136 -3.73 -18.53 9.22
CA ARG A 136 -4.29 -17.80 10.38
C ARG A 136 -3.24 -16.87 11.03
N GLU A 137 -1.99 -17.26 10.99
CA GLU A 137 -0.85 -16.48 11.48
C GLU A 137 -0.65 -15.23 10.63
N GLU A 138 -0.69 -15.36 9.29
CA GLU A 138 -0.60 -14.23 8.37
C GLU A 138 -1.78 -13.27 8.55
N ILE A 139 -3.00 -13.78 8.76
CA ILE A 139 -4.17 -12.94 9.03
C ILE A 139 -3.96 -12.12 10.32
N ARG A 140 -3.44 -12.74 11.39
CA ARG A 140 -3.12 -12.03 12.63
C ARG A 140 -2.05 -10.97 12.42
N GLU A 141 -1.01 -11.28 11.63
CA GLU A 141 0.04 -10.32 11.29
C GLU A 141 -0.53 -9.10 10.54
N PHE A 142 -1.49 -9.30 9.62
CA PHE A 142 -2.20 -8.19 8.98
C PHE A 142 -3.02 -7.36 9.97
N VAL A 143 -3.73 -7.99 10.92
CA VAL A 143 -4.49 -7.28 11.96
C VAL A 143 -3.56 -6.40 12.80
N GLU A 144 -2.41 -6.94 13.23
CA GLU A 144 -1.38 -6.18 13.96
C GLU A 144 -0.80 -5.05 13.10
N ALA A 145 -0.60 -5.29 11.80
CA ALA A 145 -0.10 -4.30 10.87
C ALA A 145 -1.07 -3.13 10.67
N TYR A 146 -2.39 -3.40 10.59
CA TYR A 146 -3.41 -2.35 10.56
C TYR A 146 -3.34 -1.48 11.82
N ALA A 147 -3.34 -2.10 13.00
CA ALA A 147 -3.27 -1.39 14.27
C ALA A 147 -1.98 -0.55 14.39
N GLY A 148 -0.84 -1.16 14.08
CA GLY A 148 0.45 -0.46 14.13
C GLY A 148 0.58 0.67 13.10
N ALA A 149 0.09 0.48 11.88
CA ALA A 149 0.10 1.53 10.86
C ALA A 149 -0.84 2.68 11.22
N ALA A 150 -2.01 2.39 11.82
CA ALA A 150 -2.93 3.42 12.32
C ALA A 150 -2.29 4.28 13.40
N LEU A 151 -1.47 3.71 14.29
CA LEU A 151 -0.70 4.47 15.27
C LEU A 151 0.32 5.40 14.61
N LEU A 152 1.05 4.93 13.60
CA LEU A 152 1.98 5.79 12.84
C LEU A 152 1.25 6.91 12.11
N CYS A 153 0.08 6.64 11.54
CA CYS A 153 -0.77 7.66 10.91
C CYS A 153 -1.21 8.72 11.92
N ARG A 154 -1.72 8.30 13.09
CA ARG A 154 -2.11 9.22 14.18
C ARG A 154 -0.93 10.09 14.62
N ASP A 155 0.23 9.50 14.84
CA ASP A 155 1.43 10.21 15.32
C ASP A 155 1.98 11.18 14.25
N ALA A 156 1.63 10.97 12.97
CA ALA A 156 1.90 11.86 11.85
C ALA A 156 0.77 12.90 11.58
N GLY A 157 -0.24 13.00 12.45
CA GLY A 157 -1.31 13.99 12.32
C GLY A 157 -2.44 13.61 11.35
N VAL A 158 -2.50 12.35 10.86
CA VAL A 158 -3.61 11.87 10.03
C VAL A 158 -4.89 11.77 10.86
N ASP A 159 -6.01 12.28 10.34
CA ASP A 159 -7.28 12.41 11.07
C ASP A 159 -8.05 11.09 11.21
N GLY A 160 -7.85 10.14 10.31
CA GLY A 160 -8.54 8.87 10.35
C GLY A 160 -7.98 7.82 9.41
N ILE A 161 -8.52 6.63 9.50
CA ILE A 161 -8.14 5.49 8.67
C ILE A 161 -9.38 4.95 7.94
N GLU A 162 -9.22 4.70 6.64
CA GLU A 162 -10.14 3.90 5.86
C GLU A 162 -9.54 2.52 5.63
N VAL A 163 -10.27 1.48 5.98
CA VAL A 163 -9.86 0.09 5.71
C VAL A 163 -10.27 -0.29 4.29
N HIS A 164 -9.28 -0.53 3.43
CA HIS A 164 -9.53 -1.01 2.07
C HIS A 164 -9.88 -2.49 2.10
N ALA A 165 -11.12 -2.82 1.81
CA ALA A 165 -11.67 -4.18 1.91
C ALA A 165 -12.36 -4.62 0.60
N VAL A 166 -11.86 -4.17 -0.56
CA VAL A 166 -12.54 -4.41 -1.85
C VAL A 166 -11.80 -5.40 -2.76
N HIS A 167 -10.51 -5.57 -2.65
CA HIS A 167 -9.73 -6.51 -3.46
C HIS A 167 -9.57 -7.82 -2.68
N GLU A 168 -10.32 -8.83 -3.06
CA GLU A 168 -10.45 -10.17 -2.44
C GLU A 168 -9.16 -10.94 -2.26
#